data_ffb49393b39e4363cffc0d7b1fcd40e3
#
_entry.id   ffb49393b39e4363cffc0d7b1fcd40e3
#
_cell.length_a   1.000
_cell.length_b   1.000
_cell.length_c   1.000
_cell.angle_alpha   90.00
_cell.angle_beta   90.00
_cell.angle_gamma   90.00
#
_symmetry.space_group_name_H-M   'P 1'
#
loop_
_entity.id
_entity.type
_entity.pdbx_description
1 polymer ?
#
loop_
_entity_poly.entity_id
_entity_poly.type
_entity_poly.pdbx_seq_one_letter_code
_entity_poly.pdbx_strand_id
1 'polypeptide(L)'
;MRGVRRWSVVLALACFGNSLPLKANQLKVGIRASAPFVIKNGDQLSGISLNIWRRVAEDNNLSYELVEQPSPKAGIEAVDDGEIDVLVGPISITSRRLAMPGIDFTQPYYLGKSAVLLPMRPPSILSRVQVFFGWAVISSVLVLISVLLVVGSLIWLAERNR
;
A
#
# COMPACT_ATOMS: atom_id res chain seq x y z
N MET A 1 -29.30 -79.56 -25.07
CA MET A 1 -29.68 -78.28 -25.67
C MET A 1 -30.65 -77.54 -24.76
N ARG A 2 -30.36 -76.40 -24.22
CA ARG A 2 -31.10 -75.48 -23.34
C ARG A 2 -30.39 -75.24 -22.01
N GLY A 3 -29.84 -74.02 -21.89
CA GLY A 3 -29.50 -73.54 -20.56
C GLY A 3 -28.29 -72.63 -20.44
N VAL A 4 -28.16 -71.63 -21.29
CA VAL A 4 -27.15 -70.50 -21.06
C VAL A 4 -27.81 -69.19 -21.47
N ARG A 5 -28.64 -68.63 -20.60
CA ARG A 5 -29.20 -67.29 -20.91
C ARG A 5 -29.82 -66.53 -19.73
N ARG A 6 -29.28 -66.62 -18.55
CA ARG A 6 -29.88 -65.90 -17.40
C ARG A 6 -28.90 -65.21 -16.42
N TRP A 7 -27.63 -65.09 -16.76
CA TRP A 7 -26.65 -64.51 -15.84
C TRP A 7 -26.02 -63.16 -16.26
N SER A 8 -26.52 -62.58 -17.38
CA SER A 8 -25.91 -61.34 -17.93
C SER A 8 -26.59 -60.04 -17.50
N VAL A 9 -27.59 -60.04 -16.63
CA VAL A 9 -28.37 -58.84 -16.31
C VAL A 9 -28.07 -58.28 -14.90
N VAL A 10 -27.33 -58.99 -14.04
CA VAL A 10 -27.12 -58.56 -12.65
C VAL A 10 -25.85 -57.74 -12.46
N LEU A 11 -24.94 -57.61 -13.45
CA LEU A 11 -23.66 -56.89 -13.29
C LEU A 11 -23.73 -55.43 -13.72
N ALA A 12 -24.85 -54.89 -14.16
CA ALA A 12 -24.96 -53.49 -14.65
C ALA A 12 -25.49 -52.48 -13.62
N LEU A 13 -25.85 -52.88 -12.43
CA LEU A 13 -26.46 -51.98 -11.43
C LEU A 13 -25.53 -51.60 -10.26
N ALA A 14 -24.26 -51.99 -10.23
CA ALA A 14 -23.34 -51.70 -9.14
C ALA A 14 -22.45 -50.47 -9.30
N CYS A 15 -22.59 -49.67 -10.42
CA CYS A 15 -21.77 -48.46 -10.65
C CYS A 15 -22.46 -47.12 -10.38
N PHE A 16 -23.67 -47.14 -9.82
CA PHE A 16 -24.40 -45.90 -9.50
C PHE A 16 -24.52 -45.71 -7.98
N GLY A 17 -23.44 -45.38 -7.32
CA GLY A 17 -23.63 -45.19 -5.89
C GLY A 17 -22.40 -44.81 -5.07
N ASN A 18 -21.51 -43.96 -5.59
CA ASN A 18 -20.58 -43.21 -4.74
C ASN A 18 -20.15 -41.91 -5.43
N SER A 19 -21.09 -41.02 -5.63
CA SER A 19 -20.73 -39.60 -5.69
C SER A 19 -20.39 -39.17 -4.27
N LEU A 20 -19.15 -39.37 -3.87
CA LEU A 20 -18.60 -38.68 -2.72
C LEU A 20 -18.84 -37.17 -2.97
N PRO A 21 -19.49 -36.43 -2.04
CA PRO A 21 -19.58 -35.00 -2.19
C PRO A 21 -18.14 -34.50 -2.27
N LEU A 22 -17.75 -33.98 -3.43
CA LEU A 22 -16.55 -33.15 -3.51
C LEU A 22 -16.79 -32.04 -2.50
N LYS A 23 -16.12 -32.12 -1.34
CA LYS A 23 -16.09 -31.05 -0.36
C LYS A 23 -15.45 -29.87 -1.09
N ALA A 24 -16.28 -28.93 -1.57
CA ALA A 24 -15.78 -27.71 -2.17
C ALA A 24 -14.79 -27.12 -1.17
N ASN A 25 -13.52 -27.03 -1.56
CA ASN A 25 -12.47 -26.54 -0.67
C ASN A 25 -12.84 -25.08 -0.34
N GLN A 26 -13.21 -24.85 0.91
CA GLN A 26 -13.62 -23.53 1.38
C GLN A 26 -12.38 -22.65 1.39
N LEU A 27 -12.42 -21.53 0.66
CA LEU A 27 -11.31 -20.58 0.57
C LEU A 27 -11.08 -19.92 1.94
N LYS A 28 -9.85 -19.92 2.39
CA LYS A 28 -9.43 -19.16 3.58
C LYS A 28 -9.04 -17.75 3.19
N VAL A 29 -9.83 -16.79 3.61
CA VAL A 29 -9.68 -15.38 3.26
C VAL A 29 -9.16 -14.61 4.45
N GLY A 30 -7.91 -14.23 4.40
CA GLY A 30 -7.27 -13.38 5.39
C GLY A 30 -7.85 -11.97 5.36
N ILE A 31 -8.19 -11.45 6.53
CA ILE A 31 -8.64 -10.06 6.69
C ILE A 31 -7.91 -9.40 7.85
N ARG A 32 -7.80 -8.08 7.81
CA ARG A 32 -7.35 -7.29 8.95
C ARG A 32 -8.23 -6.07 9.15
N ALA A 33 -8.64 -5.84 10.39
CA ALA A 33 -9.39 -4.64 10.77
C ALA A 33 -8.56 -3.37 10.48
N SER A 34 -9.06 -2.55 9.58
CA SER A 34 -8.47 -1.27 9.17
C SER A 34 -9.56 -0.40 8.53
N ALA A 35 -10.19 0.46 9.32
CA ALA A 35 -11.22 1.35 8.83
C ALA A 35 -10.68 2.32 7.78
N PRO A 36 -11.44 2.66 6.73
CA PRO A 36 -12.81 2.24 6.41
C PRO A 36 -12.91 0.93 5.60
N PHE A 37 -11.80 0.25 5.32
CA PHE A 37 -11.73 -0.91 4.44
C PHE A 37 -12.28 -2.19 5.07
N VAL A 38 -11.89 -2.47 6.30
CA VAL A 38 -12.41 -3.57 7.12
C VAL A 38 -12.72 -3.00 8.50
N ILE A 39 -13.98 -2.99 8.87
CA ILE A 39 -14.49 -2.49 10.15
C ILE A 39 -15.03 -3.66 10.93
N LYS A 40 -14.57 -3.82 12.17
CA LYS A 40 -15.03 -4.85 13.11
C LYS A 40 -15.82 -4.18 14.23
N ASN A 41 -17.10 -4.49 14.31
CA ASN A 41 -18.01 -4.05 15.38
C ASN A 41 -18.53 -5.29 16.12
N GLY A 42 -17.84 -5.67 17.19
CA GLY A 42 -18.11 -6.96 17.84
C GLY A 42 -17.85 -8.10 16.87
N ASP A 43 -18.86 -8.95 16.62
CA ASP A 43 -18.79 -10.07 15.67
C ASP A 43 -19.17 -9.67 14.23
N GLN A 44 -19.63 -8.43 14.03
CA GLN A 44 -19.99 -7.96 12.69
C GLN A 44 -18.79 -7.34 11.97
N LEU A 45 -18.54 -7.89 10.79
CA LEU A 45 -17.50 -7.41 9.88
C LEU A 45 -18.14 -6.68 8.70
N SER A 46 -17.66 -5.48 8.41
CA SER A 46 -18.13 -4.62 7.32
C SER A 46 -16.96 -3.85 6.70
N GLY A 47 -17.24 -2.98 5.73
CA GLY A 47 -16.24 -2.11 5.11
C GLY A 47 -16.08 -2.32 3.61
N ILE A 48 -15.33 -1.40 2.98
CA ILE A 48 -15.19 -1.34 1.52
C ILE A 48 -14.64 -2.65 0.95
N SER A 49 -13.53 -3.14 1.50
CA SER A 49 -12.87 -4.36 1.02
C SER A 49 -13.75 -5.60 1.19
N LEU A 50 -14.42 -5.72 2.33
CA LEU A 50 -15.33 -6.85 2.58
C LEU A 50 -16.56 -6.84 1.69
N ASN A 51 -17.13 -5.67 1.40
CA ASN A 51 -18.28 -5.58 0.50
C ASN A 51 -17.90 -5.99 -0.93
N ILE A 52 -16.70 -5.58 -1.38
CA ILE A 52 -16.18 -5.99 -2.70
C ILE A 52 -15.93 -7.50 -2.71
N TRP A 53 -15.27 -8.04 -1.68
CA TRP A 53 -15.04 -9.48 -1.59
C TRP A 53 -16.34 -10.28 -1.61
N ARG A 54 -17.34 -9.90 -0.79
CA ARG A 54 -18.64 -10.57 -0.78
C ARG A 54 -19.27 -10.60 -2.15
N ARG A 55 -19.22 -9.48 -2.88
CA ARG A 55 -19.75 -9.40 -4.24
C ARG A 55 -19.02 -10.35 -5.20
N VAL A 56 -17.68 -10.38 -5.14
CA VAL A 56 -16.87 -11.31 -5.93
C VAL A 56 -17.21 -12.76 -5.59
N ALA A 57 -17.36 -13.08 -4.32
CA ALA A 57 -17.69 -14.42 -3.87
C ALA A 57 -19.10 -14.86 -4.30
N GLU A 58 -20.08 -13.95 -4.21
CA GLU A 58 -21.46 -14.19 -4.69
C GLU A 58 -21.49 -14.40 -6.21
N ASP A 59 -20.88 -13.52 -6.97
CA ASP A 59 -20.88 -13.58 -8.45
C ASP A 59 -20.18 -14.84 -9.00
N ASN A 60 -19.26 -15.44 -8.21
CA ASN A 60 -18.51 -16.64 -8.58
C ASN A 60 -18.89 -17.90 -7.78
N ASN A 61 -19.91 -17.84 -6.95
CA ASN A 61 -20.35 -18.95 -6.07
C ASN A 61 -19.22 -19.55 -5.23
N LEU A 62 -18.35 -18.69 -4.65
CA LEU A 62 -17.22 -19.10 -3.84
C LEU A 62 -17.65 -19.29 -2.37
N SER A 63 -17.33 -20.46 -1.80
CA SER A 63 -17.44 -20.70 -0.36
C SER A 63 -16.14 -20.27 0.31
N TYR A 64 -16.23 -19.46 1.37
CA TYR A 64 -15.05 -18.95 2.05
C TYR A 64 -15.22 -18.85 3.56
N GLU A 65 -14.09 -18.83 4.27
CA GLU A 65 -13.96 -18.56 5.69
C GLU A 65 -13.07 -17.34 5.90
N LEU A 66 -13.49 -16.43 6.79
CA LEU A 66 -12.71 -15.24 7.12
C LEU A 66 -11.74 -15.54 8.27
N VAL A 67 -10.44 -15.32 8.03
CA VAL A 67 -9.36 -15.53 9.01
C VAL A 67 -8.72 -14.19 9.35
N GLU A 68 -8.85 -13.77 10.60
CA GLU A 68 -8.29 -12.48 11.04
C GLU A 68 -6.76 -12.55 11.15
N GLN A 69 -6.08 -11.59 10.53
CA GLN A 69 -4.62 -11.48 10.54
C GLN A 69 -4.15 -10.39 11.50
N PRO A 70 -3.08 -10.62 12.28
CA PRO A 70 -2.60 -9.68 13.29
C PRO A 70 -1.94 -8.43 12.65
N SER A 71 -1.39 -8.57 11.44
CA SER A 71 -0.76 -7.47 10.73
C SER A 71 -0.83 -7.67 9.20
N PRO A 72 -0.68 -6.61 8.38
CA PRO A 72 -0.60 -6.76 6.93
C PRO A 72 0.59 -7.61 6.50
N LYS A 73 1.70 -7.55 7.25
CA LYS A 73 2.88 -8.36 6.99
C LYS A 73 2.60 -9.84 7.23
N ALA A 74 2.02 -10.19 8.39
CA ALA A 74 1.65 -11.56 8.69
C ALA A 74 0.65 -12.13 7.67
N GLY A 75 -0.34 -11.32 7.24
CA GLY A 75 -1.27 -11.76 6.20
C GLY A 75 -0.59 -12.04 4.84
N ILE A 76 0.42 -11.25 4.47
CA ILE A 76 1.19 -11.49 3.25
C ILE A 76 2.04 -12.75 3.37
N GLU A 77 2.69 -12.96 4.51
CA GLU A 77 3.46 -14.16 4.81
C GLU A 77 2.55 -15.41 4.80
N ALA A 78 1.36 -15.32 5.39
CA ALA A 78 0.38 -16.40 5.40
C ALA A 78 -0.13 -16.78 3.99
N VAL A 79 -0.18 -15.83 3.03
CA VAL A 79 -0.46 -16.15 1.61
C VAL A 79 0.74 -16.84 0.97
N ASP A 80 1.95 -16.32 1.19
CA ASP A 80 3.20 -16.88 0.63
C ASP A 80 3.45 -18.31 1.12
N ASP A 81 3.13 -18.58 2.38
CA ASP A 81 3.23 -19.89 3.02
C ASP A 81 2.04 -20.84 2.69
N GLY A 82 1.01 -20.33 2.02
CA GLY A 82 -0.20 -21.12 1.68
C GLY A 82 -1.12 -21.43 2.86
N GLU A 83 -0.99 -20.71 3.98
CA GLU A 83 -1.88 -20.85 5.14
C GLU A 83 -3.28 -20.27 4.87
N ILE A 84 -3.33 -19.20 4.06
CA ILE A 84 -4.55 -18.58 3.54
C ILE A 84 -4.46 -18.45 2.01
N ASP A 85 -5.60 -18.54 1.34
CA ASP A 85 -5.67 -18.52 -0.12
C ASP A 85 -5.69 -17.09 -0.69
N VAL A 86 -6.31 -16.16 0.04
CA VAL A 86 -6.50 -14.76 -0.40
C VAL A 86 -6.38 -13.82 0.79
N LEU A 87 -5.74 -12.68 0.61
CA LEU A 87 -5.69 -11.60 1.60
C LEU A 87 -6.50 -10.40 1.10
N VAL A 88 -7.56 -10.03 1.82
CA VAL A 88 -8.47 -8.93 1.47
C VAL A 88 -8.31 -7.77 2.46
N GLY A 89 -7.96 -6.60 1.92
CA GLY A 89 -7.77 -5.41 2.75
C GLY A 89 -7.01 -4.29 2.02
N PRO A 90 -6.66 -3.21 2.73
CA PRO A 90 -5.91 -2.09 2.16
C PRO A 90 -4.41 -2.43 2.05
N ILE A 91 -4.11 -3.38 1.20
CA ILE A 91 -2.75 -3.84 0.95
C ILE A 91 -2.14 -3.02 -0.20
N SER A 92 -1.11 -2.24 0.09
CA SER A 92 -0.41 -1.46 -0.94
C SER A 92 0.41 -2.35 -1.85
N ILE A 93 0.27 -2.17 -3.15
CA ILE A 93 1.12 -2.81 -4.16
C ILE A 93 2.46 -2.06 -4.17
N THR A 94 3.54 -2.75 -3.86
CA THR A 94 4.90 -2.18 -3.85
C THR A 94 5.84 -3.07 -4.66
N SER A 95 6.91 -2.49 -5.21
CA SER A 95 7.91 -3.24 -6.00
C SER A 95 8.51 -4.42 -5.24
N ARG A 96 8.73 -4.25 -3.92
CA ARG A 96 9.24 -5.34 -3.06
C ARG A 96 8.26 -6.52 -2.98
N ARG A 97 6.95 -6.24 -2.87
CA ARG A 97 5.93 -7.28 -2.77
C ARG A 97 5.66 -7.94 -4.11
N LEU A 98 5.73 -7.17 -5.21
CA LEU A 98 5.63 -7.72 -6.56
C LEU A 98 6.81 -8.65 -6.92
N ALA A 99 7.94 -8.52 -6.24
CA ALA A 99 9.09 -9.38 -6.42
C ALA A 99 9.03 -10.69 -5.60
N MET A 100 8.01 -10.89 -4.77
CA MET A 100 7.80 -12.13 -4.01
C MET A 100 7.20 -13.19 -4.93
N PRO A 101 7.83 -14.37 -5.08
CA PRO A 101 7.41 -15.37 -6.07
C PRO A 101 6.11 -16.10 -5.69
N GLY A 102 5.77 -16.14 -4.39
CA GLY A 102 4.61 -16.89 -3.86
C GLY A 102 3.31 -16.08 -3.86
N ILE A 103 3.33 -14.79 -4.22
CA ILE A 103 2.14 -13.94 -4.19
C ILE A 103 1.92 -13.20 -5.51
N ASP A 104 0.66 -12.96 -5.82
CA ASP A 104 0.26 -12.11 -6.94
C ASP A 104 -0.83 -11.13 -6.48
N PHE A 105 -0.97 -10.02 -7.20
CA PHE A 105 -1.95 -8.99 -6.90
C PHE A 105 -3.02 -8.93 -7.99
N THR A 106 -4.26 -8.87 -7.56
CA THR A 106 -5.37 -8.53 -8.45
C THR A 106 -5.29 -7.08 -8.92
N GLN A 107 -6.20 -6.68 -9.80
CA GLN A 107 -6.36 -5.28 -10.15
C GLN A 107 -6.73 -4.46 -8.90
N PRO A 108 -6.16 -3.24 -8.73
CA PRO A 108 -6.47 -2.40 -7.58
C PRO A 108 -7.92 -1.93 -7.63
N TYR A 109 -8.68 -2.22 -6.59
CA TYR A 109 -10.07 -1.77 -6.45
C TYR A 109 -10.20 -0.39 -5.78
N TYR A 110 -9.10 0.16 -5.27
CA TYR A 110 -9.05 1.48 -4.65
C TYR A 110 -7.73 2.19 -4.96
N LEU A 111 -7.84 3.42 -5.45
CA LEU A 111 -6.68 4.27 -5.73
C LEU A 111 -6.58 5.37 -4.66
N GLY A 112 -5.65 5.22 -3.75
CA GLY A 112 -5.33 6.21 -2.72
C GLY A 112 -4.32 7.25 -3.22
N LYS A 113 -4.44 8.48 -2.71
CA LYS A 113 -3.43 9.52 -2.89
C LYS A 113 -2.62 9.65 -1.60
N SER A 114 -1.30 9.65 -1.72
CA SER A 114 -0.41 9.98 -0.60
C SER A 114 -0.11 11.47 -0.63
N ALA A 115 -0.14 12.11 0.55
CA ALA A 115 0.22 13.51 0.70
C ALA A 115 1.20 13.66 1.86
N VAL A 116 2.06 14.65 1.77
CA VAL A 116 2.98 15.02 2.87
C VAL A 116 2.34 16.18 3.62
N LEU A 117 2.15 16.00 4.90
CA LEU A 117 1.69 17.08 5.78
C LEU A 117 2.89 17.87 6.27
N LEU A 118 2.95 19.13 5.89
CA LEU A 118 3.97 20.06 6.35
C LEU A 118 3.37 21.03 7.38
N PRO A 119 4.06 21.35 8.50
CA PRO A 119 3.61 22.36 9.40
C PRO A 119 3.64 23.73 8.71
N MET A 120 2.51 24.38 8.57
CA MET A 120 2.42 25.77 8.12
C MET A 120 2.93 26.69 9.25
N ARG A 121 4.23 26.93 9.28
CA ARG A 121 4.79 28.02 10.05
C ARG A 121 4.80 29.26 9.16
N PRO A 122 4.05 30.31 9.49
CA PRO A 122 4.15 31.55 8.74
C PRO A 122 5.61 32.03 8.81
N PRO A 123 6.24 32.37 7.69
CA PRO A 123 7.63 32.84 7.71
C PRO A 123 7.70 34.08 8.59
N SER A 124 8.45 33.98 9.68
CA SER A 124 8.70 35.12 10.57
C SER A 124 9.31 36.27 9.76
N ILE A 125 8.91 37.51 10.05
CA ILE A 125 9.50 38.69 9.44
C ILE A 125 11.03 38.66 9.64
N LEU A 126 11.49 38.18 10.80
CA LEU A 126 12.91 38.00 11.08
C LEU A 126 13.60 37.04 10.12
N SER A 127 12.95 35.93 9.73
CA SER A 127 13.54 34.97 8.79
C SER A 127 13.69 35.55 7.37
N ARG A 128 12.82 36.48 7.00
CA ARG A 128 12.94 37.21 5.71
C ARG A 128 14.08 38.21 5.74
N VAL A 129 14.30 38.89 6.86
CA VAL A 129 15.37 39.88 7.04
C VAL A 129 16.74 39.21 7.21
N GLN A 130 16.79 38.02 7.78
CA GLN A 130 18.03 37.26 7.98
C GLN A 130 18.81 36.99 6.69
N VAL A 131 18.13 36.90 5.54
CA VAL A 131 18.78 36.74 4.23
C VAL A 131 19.66 37.96 3.92
N PHE A 132 19.27 39.17 4.33
CA PHE A 132 20.05 40.41 4.10
C PHE A 132 21.28 40.50 5.02
N PHE A 133 21.34 39.71 6.10
CA PHE A 133 22.51 39.61 6.96
C PHE A 133 23.41 38.43 6.61
N GLY A 134 23.18 37.78 5.47
CA GLY A 134 24.03 36.71 4.97
C GLY A 134 25.46 37.22 4.69
N TRP A 135 26.45 36.33 4.86
CA TRP A 135 27.86 36.64 4.61
C TRP A 135 28.13 37.32 3.27
N ALA A 136 27.38 36.97 2.24
CA ALA A 136 27.51 37.55 0.90
C ALA A 136 27.15 39.06 0.85
N VAL A 137 26.09 39.47 1.58
CA VAL A 137 25.66 40.86 1.63
C VAL A 137 26.64 41.69 2.47
N ILE A 138 27.05 41.18 3.63
CA ILE A 138 28.02 41.85 4.49
C ILE A 138 29.35 42.03 3.76
N SER A 139 29.85 41.00 3.08
CA SER A 139 31.10 41.11 2.33
C SER A 139 31.03 42.11 1.16
N SER A 140 29.91 42.17 0.45
CA SER A 140 29.76 43.16 -0.64
C SER A 140 29.70 44.58 -0.14
N VAL A 141 29.07 44.83 1.00
CA VAL A 141 29.06 46.17 1.66
C VAL A 141 30.47 46.56 2.13
N LEU A 142 31.22 45.62 2.72
CA LEU A 142 32.60 45.87 3.15
C LEU A 142 33.52 46.21 1.97
N VAL A 143 33.37 45.49 0.85
CA VAL A 143 34.13 45.77 -0.39
C VAL A 143 33.78 47.17 -0.93
N LEU A 144 32.52 47.55 -0.96
CA LEU A 144 32.08 48.87 -1.38
C LEU A 144 32.69 49.99 -0.51
N ILE A 145 32.61 49.83 0.80
CA ILE A 145 33.21 50.78 1.75
C ILE A 145 34.74 50.89 1.55
N SER A 146 35.42 49.74 1.36
CA SER A 146 36.85 49.71 1.11
C SER A 146 37.25 50.51 -0.16
N VAL A 147 36.51 50.32 -1.23
CA VAL A 147 36.73 51.06 -2.51
C VAL A 147 36.52 52.56 -2.32
N LEU A 148 35.45 52.96 -1.63
CA LEU A 148 35.17 54.36 -1.36
C LEU A 148 36.26 55.01 -0.50
N LEU A 149 36.79 54.31 0.51
CA LEU A 149 37.89 54.78 1.36
C LEU A 149 39.19 54.92 0.56
N VAL A 150 39.51 53.96 -0.31
CA VAL A 150 40.69 54.02 -1.18
C VAL A 150 40.61 55.23 -2.13
N VAL A 151 39.49 55.40 -2.84
CA VAL A 151 39.28 56.52 -3.74
C VAL A 151 39.31 57.85 -3.01
N GLY A 152 38.61 57.98 -1.87
CA GLY A 152 38.60 59.18 -1.06
C GLY A 152 39.99 59.54 -0.52
N SER A 153 40.78 58.57 -0.06
CA SER A 153 42.14 58.79 0.40
C SER A 153 43.08 59.21 -0.71
N LEU A 154 42.94 58.68 -1.90
CA LEU A 154 43.74 59.09 -3.06
C LEU A 154 43.42 60.53 -3.50
N ILE A 155 42.14 60.92 -3.52
CA ILE A 155 41.73 62.28 -3.84
C ILE A 155 42.27 63.23 -2.79
N TRP A 156 42.11 62.93 -1.51
CA TRP A 156 42.64 63.78 -0.42
C TRP A 156 44.17 63.95 -0.49
N LEU A 157 44.90 62.86 -0.80
CA LEU A 157 46.35 62.92 -0.94
C LEU A 157 46.78 63.75 -2.14
N ALA A 158 46.03 63.65 -3.25
CA ALA A 158 46.30 64.45 -4.45
C ALA A 158 46.02 65.93 -4.22
N GLU A 159 45.02 66.30 -3.47
CA GLU A 159 44.66 67.70 -3.17
C GLU A 159 45.56 68.33 -2.09
N ARG A 160 46.02 67.50 -1.08
CA ARG A 160 46.94 67.94 -0.05
C ARG A 160 48.32 68.46 -0.60
N ASN A 161 48.71 67.97 -1.78
CA ASN A 161 49.98 68.33 -2.41
C ASN A 161 49.87 69.52 -3.40
N ARG A 162 48.71 70.16 -3.43
CA ARG A 162 48.52 71.45 -4.17
C ARG A 162 48.52 72.63 -3.13
#